data_3df0b0f3098c08406ceefd753db02c74
#
_entry.id   3df0b0f3098c08406ceefd753db02c74
#
_cell.length_a   1.000
_cell.length_b   1.000
_cell.length_c   1.000
_cell.angle_alpha   90.00
_cell.angle_beta   90.00
_cell.angle_gamma   90.00
#
_symmetry.space_group_name_H-M   'P 1'
#
loop_
_entity.id
_entity.type
_entity.pdbx_description
1 polymer ?
#
loop_
_entity_poly.entity_id
_entity_poly.type
_entity_poly.pdbx_seq_one_letter_code
_entity_poly.pdbx_strand_id
1 'polypeptide(L)'
;QQLAKLSSMLTWDFRGPWNVGGRTRAFAIDATNENIFLAGGVSGGMWRSTDGGVTWTRSSPVTGHPDVIALAQDTRPGHTNTWYYLSGEAYGTSSSGGAAFFLGNGMYKSTDGGLTWSSVLSTVSNTPQTFDNVWDVAWNVVTDPSNATQEEVYAATYGTVWKSLNGGTSWTA
;
A
#
# COMPACT_ATOMS: atom_id res chain seq x y z
N GLN A 1 15.69 -15.44 34.77
CA GLN A 1 14.85 -14.28 35.12
C GLN A 1 13.71 -14.23 34.13
N GLN A 2 12.52 -14.69 34.56
CA GLN A 2 11.30 -14.49 33.76
C GLN A 2 11.01 -13.00 33.77
N LEU A 3 11.08 -12.36 32.57
CA LEU A 3 10.54 -11.03 32.39
C LEU A 3 9.06 -11.08 32.76
N ALA A 4 8.68 -10.35 33.80
CA ALA A 4 7.28 -10.20 34.16
C ALA A 4 6.53 -9.74 32.91
N LYS A 5 5.57 -10.55 32.50
CA LYS A 5 4.63 -10.17 31.43
C LYS A 5 3.93 -8.93 31.92
N LEU A 6 4.35 -7.76 31.43
CA LEU A 6 3.58 -6.54 31.59
C LEU A 6 2.20 -6.86 31.03
N SER A 7 1.23 -7.11 31.91
CA SER A 7 -0.16 -7.05 31.55
C SER A 7 -0.39 -5.60 31.17
N SER A 8 -0.17 -5.30 29.87
CA SER A 8 -0.41 -3.99 29.36
C SER A 8 -1.88 -3.67 29.56
N MET A 9 -2.19 -2.56 30.17
CA MET A 9 -3.52 -1.98 30.18
C MET A 9 -3.86 -1.43 28.78
N LEU A 10 -3.35 -2.10 27.71
CA LEU A 10 -3.67 -1.77 26.34
C LEU A 10 -5.10 -2.25 26.07
N THR A 11 -5.99 -1.31 25.91
CA THR A 11 -7.33 -1.56 25.38
C THR A 11 -7.28 -1.40 23.87
N TRP A 12 -7.88 -2.33 23.15
CA TRP A 12 -8.01 -2.26 21.71
C TRP A 12 -9.39 -1.72 21.38
N ASP A 13 -9.42 -0.52 20.79
CA ASP A 13 -10.64 0.08 20.29
C ASP A 13 -10.73 -0.09 18.77
N PHE A 14 -11.90 -0.47 18.28
CA PHE A 14 -12.16 -0.49 16.84
C PHE A 14 -12.31 0.94 16.31
N ARG A 15 -11.41 1.34 15.41
CA ARG A 15 -11.33 2.71 14.87
C ARG A 15 -11.82 2.86 13.44
N GLY A 16 -12.34 1.80 12.85
CA GLY A 16 -12.79 1.81 11.45
C GLY A 16 -11.69 1.40 10.46
N PRO A 17 -11.89 1.66 9.16
CA PRO A 17 -13.07 2.36 8.59
C PRO A 17 -14.39 1.58 8.76
N TRP A 18 -15.46 2.29 9.12
CA TRP A 18 -16.75 1.67 9.48
C TRP A 18 -17.63 1.33 8.28
N ASN A 19 -17.44 2.04 7.18
CA ASN A 19 -18.29 2.05 6.00
C ASN A 19 -17.59 1.49 4.75
N VAL A 20 -16.45 0.86 4.93
CA VAL A 20 -15.69 0.24 3.82
C VAL A 20 -15.82 -1.26 3.92
N GLY A 21 -16.53 -1.86 2.98
CA GLY A 21 -16.60 -3.31 2.84
C GLY A 21 -15.35 -3.85 2.13
N GLY A 22 -15.01 -5.10 2.41
CA GLY A 22 -13.93 -5.82 1.74
C GLY A 22 -12.72 -6.12 2.64
N ARG A 23 -11.71 -6.74 2.06
CA ARG A 23 -10.50 -7.11 2.79
C ARG A 23 -9.53 -5.93 2.82
N THR A 24 -9.14 -5.48 4.01
CA THR A 24 -8.01 -4.57 4.19
C THR A 24 -6.73 -5.39 4.11
N ARG A 25 -5.85 -5.04 3.18
CA ARG A 25 -4.56 -5.73 2.96
C ARG A 25 -3.37 -4.86 3.28
N ALA A 26 -3.52 -3.55 3.17
CA ALA A 26 -2.47 -2.59 3.45
C ALA A 26 -2.91 -1.66 4.59
N PHE A 27 -2.02 -1.45 5.54
CA PHE A 27 -2.23 -0.50 6.62
C PHE A 27 -0.87 0.08 7.04
N ALA A 28 -0.82 1.39 7.21
CA ALA A 28 0.36 2.06 7.73
C ALA A 28 -0.01 3.31 8.54
N ILE A 29 0.87 3.64 9.46
CA ILE A 29 0.85 4.88 10.23
C ILE A 29 2.01 5.74 9.74
N ASP A 30 1.78 7.03 9.54
CA ASP A 30 2.82 7.96 9.10
C ASP A 30 3.95 8.03 10.13
N ALA A 31 5.19 7.87 9.65
CA ALA A 31 6.38 7.83 10.50
C ALA A 31 6.65 9.15 11.26
N THR A 32 6.04 10.26 10.81
CA THR A 32 6.24 11.60 11.39
C THR A 32 5.00 12.14 12.09
N ASN A 33 3.83 11.55 11.85
CA ASN A 33 2.58 11.98 12.46
C ASN A 33 1.66 10.77 12.76
N GLU A 34 1.64 10.36 14.01
CA GLU A 34 0.86 9.22 14.48
C GLU A 34 -0.67 9.34 14.32
N ASN A 35 -1.18 10.51 13.94
CA ASN A 35 -2.60 10.72 13.64
C ASN A 35 -2.94 10.44 12.17
N ILE A 36 -1.94 10.30 11.30
CA ILE A 36 -2.16 10.00 9.89
C ILE A 36 -2.08 8.48 9.68
N PHE A 37 -3.20 7.90 9.26
CA PHE A 37 -3.31 6.49 8.90
C PHE A 37 -3.68 6.35 7.43
N LEU A 38 -3.12 5.34 6.80
CA LEU A 38 -3.51 4.88 5.46
C LEU A 38 -3.97 3.43 5.54
N ALA A 39 -5.10 3.14 4.92
CA ALA A 39 -5.68 1.80 4.86
C ALA A 39 -6.09 1.47 3.43
N GLY A 40 -5.58 0.38 2.90
CA GLY A 40 -5.86 -0.09 1.55
C GLY A 40 -6.69 -1.35 1.52
N GLY A 41 -7.78 -1.33 0.77
CA GLY A 41 -8.65 -2.48 0.55
C GLY A 41 -8.46 -3.08 -0.84
N VAL A 42 -8.67 -4.40 -0.96
CA VAL A 42 -8.54 -5.13 -2.23
C VAL A 42 -9.51 -4.62 -3.30
N SER A 43 -10.66 -4.11 -2.90
CA SER A 43 -11.66 -3.55 -3.83
C SER A 43 -12.24 -2.22 -3.34
N GLY A 44 -11.71 -1.71 -2.23
CA GLY A 44 -12.21 -0.49 -1.56
C GLY A 44 -11.39 0.76 -1.85
N GLY A 45 -10.24 0.64 -2.49
CA GLY A 45 -9.30 1.73 -2.71
C GLY A 45 -8.47 2.08 -1.47
N MET A 46 -7.77 3.20 -1.56
CA MET A 46 -6.98 3.77 -0.47
C MET A 46 -7.82 4.75 0.34
N TRP A 47 -7.76 4.60 1.65
CA TRP A 47 -8.43 5.45 2.63
C TRP A 47 -7.40 6.10 3.55
N ARG A 48 -7.64 7.34 3.91
CA ARG A 48 -6.77 8.14 4.75
C ARG A 48 -7.53 8.72 5.92
N SER A 49 -6.94 8.65 7.11
CA SER A 49 -7.35 9.33 8.33
C SER A 49 -6.31 10.38 8.71
N THR A 50 -6.74 11.44 9.39
CA THR A 50 -5.86 12.49 9.97
C THR A 50 -6.11 12.70 11.46
N ASP A 51 -6.91 11.85 12.07
CA ASP A 51 -7.38 11.94 13.45
C ASP A 51 -7.25 10.62 14.21
N GLY A 52 -6.21 9.83 13.88
CA GLY A 52 -5.95 8.56 14.54
C GLY A 52 -6.99 7.47 14.24
N GLY A 53 -7.60 7.52 13.05
CA GLY A 53 -8.57 6.52 12.59
C GLY A 53 -10.01 6.77 13.03
N VAL A 54 -10.33 7.95 13.57
CA VAL A 54 -11.71 8.29 13.97
C VAL A 54 -12.57 8.55 12.73
N THR A 55 -12.03 9.31 11.78
CA THR A 55 -12.68 9.55 10.49
C THR A 55 -11.78 9.15 9.32
N TRP A 56 -12.41 8.74 8.22
CA TRP A 56 -11.72 8.24 7.04
C TRP A 56 -12.26 8.88 5.77
N THR A 57 -11.35 9.29 4.91
CA THR A 57 -11.65 9.83 3.58
C THR A 57 -10.95 8.99 2.51
N ARG A 58 -11.66 8.64 1.45
CA ARG A 58 -11.05 7.95 0.33
C ARG A 58 -10.07 8.88 -0.38
N SER A 59 -8.83 8.43 -0.58
CA SER A 59 -7.77 9.20 -1.24
C SER A 59 -7.42 8.67 -2.64
N SER A 60 -7.73 7.41 -2.94
CA SER A 60 -7.53 6.90 -4.31
C SER A 60 -8.58 7.44 -5.27
N PRO A 61 -8.24 7.64 -6.56
CA PRO A 61 -9.19 8.10 -7.58
C PRO A 61 -10.39 7.16 -7.68
N VAL A 62 -11.58 7.72 -7.88
CA VAL A 62 -12.83 6.94 -8.07
C VAL A 62 -12.79 6.17 -9.39
N THR A 63 -12.12 6.74 -10.39
CA THR A 63 -11.98 6.17 -11.73
C THR A 63 -10.72 5.31 -11.90
N GLY A 64 -9.89 5.24 -10.84
CA GLY A 64 -8.69 4.41 -10.85
C GLY A 64 -8.98 2.96 -10.46
N HIS A 65 -7.94 2.14 -10.52
CA HIS A 65 -8.01 0.76 -10.05
C HIS A 65 -8.22 0.73 -8.53
N PRO A 66 -9.27 0.08 -8.01
CA PRO A 66 -9.65 0.20 -6.61
C PRO A 66 -8.88 -0.71 -5.66
N ASP A 67 -7.99 -1.57 -6.15
CA ASP A 67 -7.29 -2.54 -5.31
C ASP A 67 -5.98 -1.98 -4.75
N VAL A 68 -5.77 -2.21 -3.48
CA VAL A 68 -4.54 -1.88 -2.76
C VAL A 68 -4.14 -3.09 -1.92
N ILE A 69 -2.96 -3.65 -2.20
CA ILE A 69 -2.52 -4.88 -1.54
C ILE A 69 -1.31 -4.68 -0.63
N ALA A 70 -0.50 -3.67 -0.91
CA ALA A 70 0.70 -3.34 -0.14
C ALA A 70 0.95 -1.83 -0.17
N LEU A 71 1.55 -1.30 0.88
CA LEU A 71 1.77 0.13 1.10
C LEU A 71 3.13 0.34 1.77
N ALA A 72 3.89 1.32 1.34
CA ALA A 72 5.16 1.72 1.95
C ALA A 72 5.33 3.24 1.93
N GLN A 73 5.92 3.78 3.00
CA GLN A 73 6.32 5.18 3.11
C GLN A 73 7.82 5.32 2.86
N ASP A 74 8.23 6.35 2.18
CA ASP A 74 9.63 6.77 2.15
C ASP A 74 9.95 7.54 3.45
N THR A 75 10.64 6.87 4.36
CA THR A 75 10.94 7.42 5.68
C THR A 75 12.24 8.22 5.73
N ARG A 76 12.88 8.49 4.59
CA ARG A 76 14.05 9.35 4.52
C ARG A 76 13.70 10.76 5.00
N PRO A 77 14.61 11.46 5.71
CA PRO A 77 14.41 12.83 6.13
C PRO A 77 14.05 13.76 4.96
N GLY A 78 12.94 14.47 5.05
CA GLY A 78 12.43 15.35 4.00
C GLY A 78 11.62 14.66 2.89
N HIS A 79 11.47 13.34 2.92
CA HIS A 79 10.74 12.57 1.91
C HIS A 79 9.49 11.86 2.46
N THR A 80 9.15 12.05 3.72
CA THR A 80 8.06 11.34 4.42
C THR A 80 6.66 11.57 3.82
N ASN A 81 6.50 12.56 2.95
CA ASN A 81 5.28 12.73 2.16
C ASN A 81 5.17 11.78 0.96
N THR A 82 6.25 11.03 0.67
CA THR A 82 6.27 10.08 -0.45
C THR A 82 5.80 8.70 0.02
N TRP A 83 4.82 8.17 -0.68
CA TRP A 83 4.23 6.87 -0.42
C TRP A 83 4.07 6.08 -1.71
N TYR A 84 4.08 4.77 -1.58
CA TYR A 84 3.86 3.83 -2.68
C TYR A 84 2.82 2.81 -2.29
N TYR A 85 1.94 2.44 -3.23
CA TYR A 85 1.15 1.24 -3.08
C TYR A 85 1.20 0.38 -4.34
N LEU A 86 1.01 -0.91 -4.18
CA LEU A 86 0.84 -1.88 -5.25
C LEU A 86 -0.61 -2.32 -5.34
N SER A 87 -1.05 -2.56 -6.56
CA SER A 87 -2.31 -3.17 -6.89
C SER A 87 -2.12 -4.63 -7.36
N GLY A 88 -3.19 -5.41 -7.42
CA GLY A 88 -3.17 -6.77 -7.92
C GLY A 88 -2.99 -7.86 -6.88
N GLU A 89 -4.08 -8.51 -6.48
CA GLU A 89 -4.07 -9.62 -5.52
C GLU A 89 -4.24 -10.97 -6.22
N ALA A 90 -3.24 -11.86 -6.08
CA ALA A 90 -3.30 -13.22 -6.61
C ALA A 90 -3.90 -14.24 -5.63
N TYR A 91 -3.77 -14.01 -4.32
CA TYR A 91 -4.19 -14.95 -3.29
C TYR A 91 -5.11 -14.30 -2.28
N GLY A 92 -6.40 -14.25 -2.61
CA GLY A 92 -7.42 -14.07 -1.62
C GLY A 92 -8.05 -15.41 -1.31
N THR A 93 -7.91 -15.92 -0.10
CA THR A 93 -8.80 -16.98 0.36
C THR A 93 -10.16 -16.39 0.65
N SER A 94 -11.12 -16.62 -0.22
CA SER A 94 -12.50 -16.35 0.12
C SER A 94 -13.11 -17.60 0.75
N SER A 95 -14.08 -17.40 1.63
CA SER A 95 -14.87 -18.47 2.23
C SER A 95 -15.65 -19.32 1.19
N SER A 96 -15.71 -18.89 -0.05
CA SER A 96 -16.37 -19.59 -1.15
C SER A 96 -15.47 -20.61 -1.89
N GLY A 97 -14.21 -20.79 -1.43
CA GLY A 97 -13.30 -21.78 -2.02
C GLY A 97 -12.80 -21.46 -3.42
N GLY A 98 -13.15 -20.32 -3.97
CA GLY A 98 -12.61 -19.79 -5.23
C GLY A 98 -11.47 -18.82 -4.97
N ALA A 99 -10.54 -18.68 -5.89
CA ALA A 99 -9.53 -17.64 -5.84
C ALA A 99 -10.22 -16.27 -5.91
N ALA A 100 -10.24 -15.54 -4.80
CA ALA A 100 -10.68 -14.15 -4.77
C ALA A 100 -9.51 -13.29 -5.26
N PHE A 101 -9.28 -13.38 -6.54
CA PHE A 101 -8.20 -12.75 -7.23
C PHE A 101 -8.67 -11.43 -7.87
N PHE A 102 -7.87 -10.43 -7.80
CA PHE A 102 -8.17 -9.13 -8.34
C PHE A 102 -6.93 -8.63 -9.09
N LEU A 103 -6.96 -8.63 -10.40
CA LEU A 103 -5.84 -8.13 -11.19
C LEU A 103 -5.72 -6.62 -11.02
N GLY A 104 -4.49 -6.18 -10.80
CA GLY A 104 -4.13 -4.80 -10.62
C GLY A 104 -3.77 -4.07 -11.90
N ASN A 105 -3.18 -2.92 -11.71
CA ASN A 105 -2.59 -2.11 -12.77
C ASN A 105 -1.33 -1.41 -12.23
N GLY A 106 -0.39 -2.22 -11.75
CA GLY A 106 0.93 -1.75 -11.34
C GLY A 106 0.98 -1.01 -10.00
N MET A 107 1.93 -0.09 -9.91
CA MET A 107 2.24 0.70 -8.72
C MET A 107 1.69 2.12 -8.84
N TYR A 108 1.34 2.68 -7.69
CA TYR A 108 0.93 4.07 -7.54
C TYR A 108 1.83 4.78 -6.53
N LYS A 109 2.06 6.07 -6.78
CA LYS A 109 2.88 6.94 -5.94
C LYS A 109 2.09 8.16 -5.51
N SER A 110 2.26 8.55 -4.25
CA SER A 110 1.87 9.83 -3.68
C SER A 110 3.11 10.63 -3.31
N THR A 111 3.06 11.95 -3.41
CA THR A 111 4.10 12.88 -2.93
C THR A 111 3.54 13.92 -1.96
N ASP A 112 2.31 13.73 -1.51
CA ASP A 112 1.55 14.66 -0.67
C ASP A 112 0.98 14.01 0.61
N GLY A 113 1.66 12.98 1.11
CA GLY A 113 1.26 12.29 2.34
C GLY A 113 0.04 11.39 2.15
N GLY A 114 -0.14 10.83 0.95
CA GLY A 114 -1.25 9.92 0.65
C GLY A 114 -2.58 10.60 0.37
N LEU A 115 -2.58 11.92 0.10
CA LEU A 115 -3.80 12.65 -0.27
C LEU A 115 -4.22 12.36 -1.70
N THR A 116 -3.26 12.36 -2.63
CA THR A 116 -3.50 12.03 -4.03
C THR A 116 -2.49 10.99 -4.53
N TRP A 117 -2.87 10.26 -5.57
CA TRP A 117 -2.11 9.15 -6.11
C TRP A 117 -2.04 9.21 -7.63
N SER A 118 -0.87 8.96 -8.16
CA SER A 118 -0.62 8.84 -9.60
C SER A 118 0.00 7.49 -9.91
N SER A 119 -0.35 6.91 -11.05
CA SER A 119 0.26 5.66 -11.50
C SER A 119 1.74 5.86 -11.83
N VAL A 120 2.57 4.89 -11.46
CA VAL A 120 3.97 4.81 -11.86
C VAL A 120 4.04 4.21 -13.26
N LEU A 121 4.20 5.07 -14.28
CA LEU A 121 4.03 4.72 -15.70
C LEU A 121 4.90 3.55 -16.18
N SER A 122 6.03 3.29 -15.54
CA SER A 122 6.93 2.17 -15.86
C SER A 122 6.36 0.79 -15.45
N THR A 123 5.25 0.76 -14.74
CA THR A 123 4.66 -0.46 -14.15
C THR A 123 3.24 -0.76 -14.64
N VAL A 124 2.62 0.16 -15.39
CA VAL A 124 1.21 0.03 -15.81
C VAL A 124 1.08 -0.38 -17.26
N SER A 125 0.14 -1.28 -17.55
CA SER A 125 -0.23 -1.67 -18.92
C SER A 125 -1.49 -0.94 -19.40
N ASN A 126 -2.28 -0.36 -18.48
CA ASN A 126 -3.57 0.27 -18.73
C ASN A 126 -4.64 -0.68 -19.31
N THR A 127 -4.50 -1.97 -19.08
CA THR A 127 -5.47 -3.02 -19.43
C THR A 127 -5.99 -3.68 -18.15
N PRO A 128 -6.76 -2.95 -17.32
CA PRO A 128 -7.23 -3.46 -16.04
C PRO A 128 -8.04 -4.76 -16.22
N GLN A 129 -7.86 -5.70 -15.30
CA GLN A 129 -8.48 -7.03 -15.29
C GLN A 129 -7.98 -7.99 -16.40
N THR A 130 -6.90 -7.65 -17.08
CA THR A 130 -6.20 -8.53 -18.00
C THR A 130 -4.81 -8.81 -17.47
N PHE A 131 -4.43 -10.08 -17.33
CA PHE A 131 -3.06 -10.43 -16.94
C PHE A 131 -2.17 -10.39 -18.20
N ASP A 132 -1.57 -9.25 -18.46
CA ASP A 132 -0.65 -9.02 -19.57
C ASP A 132 0.70 -8.46 -19.13
N ASN A 133 0.82 -8.16 -17.84
CA ASN A 133 2.05 -7.65 -17.22
C ASN A 133 2.29 -8.31 -15.86
N VAL A 134 3.55 -8.55 -15.50
CA VAL A 134 3.91 -9.11 -14.18
C VAL A 134 3.55 -8.18 -13.02
N TRP A 135 3.33 -6.89 -13.30
CA TRP A 135 2.89 -5.88 -12.34
C TRP A 135 1.38 -5.93 -12.04
N ASP A 136 0.61 -6.75 -12.78
CA ASP A 136 -0.83 -6.94 -12.55
C ASP A 136 -1.12 -7.80 -11.31
N VAL A 137 -0.07 -8.44 -10.78
CA VAL A 137 -0.13 -9.24 -9.57
C VAL A 137 1.09 -8.93 -8.70
N ALA A 138 0.84 -8.50 -7.50
CA ALA A 138 1.91 -8.11 -6.60
C ALA A 138 1.71 -8.67 -5.18
N TRP A 139 2.76 -8.63 -4.38
CA TRP A 139 2.79 -9.18 -3.03
C TRP A 139 3.13 -8.14 -1.98
N ASN A 140 4.18 -7.35 -2.24
CA ASN A 140 4.67 -6.39 -1.27
C ASN A 140 5.48 -5.27 -1.93
N VAL A 141 5.52 -4.12 -1.26
CA VAL A 141 6.39 -3.00 -1.58
C VAL A 141 7.09 -2.53 -0.31
N VAL A 142 8.36 -2.19 -0.42
CA VAL A 142 9.14 -1.61 0.67
C VAL A 142 10.05 -0.52 0.12
N THR A 143 10.40 0.44 0.97
CA THR A 143 11.38 1.49 0.70
C THR A 143 12.64 1.25 1.54
N ASP A 144 13.79 1.66 1.04
CA ASP A 144 15.04 1.63 1.80
C ASP A 144 15.47 3.05 2.15
N PRO A 145 15.34 3.49 3.41
CA PRO A 145 15.74 4.81 3.84
C PRO A 145 17.25 4.94 4.13
N SER A 146 18.03 3.86 4.02
CA SER A 146 19.46 3.86 4.36
C SER A 146 20.30 4.75 3.42
N ASN A 147 19.86 4.92 2.18
CA ASN A 147 20.50 5.80 1.21
C ASN A 147 19.75 7.14 1.12
N ALA A 148 20.31 8.19 1.69
CA ALA A 148 19.68 9.51 1.72
C ALA A 148 19.54 10.18 0.34
N THR A 149 20.31 9.73 -0.66
CA THR A 149 20.37 10.37 -1.99
C THR A 149 19.61 9.63 -3.08
N GLN A 150 19.23 8.38 -2.83
CA GLN A 150 18.51 7.55 -3.79
C GLN A 150 17.11 7.20 -3.27
N GLU A 151 16.13 7.32 -4.12
CA GLU A 151 14.77 6.91 -3.82
C GLU A 151 14.62 5.41 -4.11
N GLU A 152 15.11 4.60 -3.18
CA GLU A 152 15.12 3.15 -3.32
C GLU A 152 13.77 2.54 -2.97
N VAL A 153 13.22 1.79 -3.93
CA VAL A 153 11.95 1.07 -3.79
C VAL A 153 12.14 -0.36 -4.28
N TYR A 154 11.62 -1.30 -3.53
CA TYR A 154 11.59 -2.70 -3.90
C TYR A 154 10.14 -3.15 -4.01
N ALA A 155 9.83 -3.91 -5.06
CA ALA A 155 8.51 -4.45 -5.31
C ALA A 155 8.60 -5.94 -5.63
N ALA A 156 7.79 -6.73 -4.93
CA ALA A 156 7.62 -8.15 -5.26
C ALA A 156 6.36 -8.30 -6.10
N THR A 157 6.53 -8.77 -7.32
CA THR A 157 5.45 -9.01 -8.29
C THR A 157 5.41 -10.48 -8.72
N TYR A 158 4.57 -10.82 -9.67
CA TYR A 158 4.47 -12.18 -10.17
C TYR A 158 5.83 -12.68 -10.74
N GLY A 159 6.44 -13.60 -9.98
CA GLY A 159 7.68 -14.28 -10.36
C GLY A 159 8.96 -13.44 -10.25
N THR A 160 8.90 -12.17 -9.80
CA THR A 160 10.05 -11.27 -9.82
C THR A 160 10.06 -10.33 -8.62
N VAL A 161 11.26 -10.04 -8.12
CA VAL A 161 11.52 -8.94 -7.20
C VAL A 161 12.26 -7.84 -7.95
N TRP A 162 11.71 -6.65 -7.93
CA TRP A 162 12.22 -5.48 -8.63
C TRP A 162 12.87 -4.51 -7.67
N LYS A 163 13.95 -3.85 -8.14
CA LYS A 163 14.60 -2.74 -7.45
C LYS A 163 14.57 -1.50 -8.34
N SER A 164 14.15 -0.37 -7.78
CA SER A 164 14.30 0.96 -8.36
C SER A 164 15.21 1.81 -7.47
N LEU A 165 16.06 2.65 -8.06
CA LEU A 165 16.91 3.64 -7.37
C LEU A 165 16.38 5.08 -7.57
N ASN A 166 15.28 5.25 -8.28
CA ASN A 166 14.76 6.53 -8.73
C ASN A 166 13.23 6.64 -8.58
N GLY A 167 12.70 6.08 -7.50
CA GLY A 167 11.30 6.21 -7.13
C GLY A 167 10.33 5.59 -8.12
N GLY A 168 10.74 4.49 -8.78
CA GLY A 168 9.91 3.78 -9.73
C GLY A 168 9.99 4.25 -11.17
N THR A 169 10.89 5.19 -11.50
CA THR A 169 11.05 5.63 -12.90
C THR A 169 11.63 4.52 -13.78
N SER A 170 12.53 3.71 -13.23
CA SER A 170 13.07 2.51 -13.88
C SER A 170 13.33 1.41 -12.86
N TRP A 171 13.36 0.16 -13.33
CA TRP A 171 13.47 -1.03 -12.50
C TRP A 171 14.51 -2.01 -13.03
N THR A 172 15.15 -2.71 -12.12
CA THR A 172 16.01 -3.87 -12.37
C THR A 172 15.49 -5.06 -11.57
N ALA A 173 15.56 -6.27 -12.16
CA ALA A 173 15.17 -7.52 -11.53
C ALA A 173 16.32 -8.11 -10.71
#